data_721bcd10394c510858cd754d910aa39b
#
_entry.id   721bcd10394c510858cd754d910aa39b
#
_cell.length_a   1.000
_cell.length_b   1.000
_cell.length_c   1.000
_cell.angle_alpha   90.00
_cell.angle_beta   90.00
_cell.angle_gamma   90.00
#
_symmetry.space_group_name_H-M   'P 1'
#
loop_
_entity.id
_entity.type
_entity.pdbx_description
1 polymer ?
#
loop_
_entity_poly.entity_id
_entity_poly.type
_entity_poly.pdbx_seq_one_letter_code
_entity_poly.pdbx_strand_id
1 'polypeptide(L)'
;AMKPTRPTAALALHLAASSVTAQDRPAGAPAKVDAVMQAMFQRVSPEWQARARLDETQRTCTERRNQVSSAEADAIQAREQARVQMPADGNFLGDWQRGFRVANNGRGGQFSDPAGTVAGGNCFACHQMDPKEVSFGTLGPSLAAYGRDRNYDPEVIRQTYIKIYNSQAVVACSNMPRFGASGLLTIDQIRDVMAYLFDRTSPVNQ
;
A
#
# COMPACT_ATOMS: atom_id res chain seq x y z
N ALA A 1 12.69 -51.71 -57.62
CA ALA A 1 13.77 -50.99 -56.97
C ALA A 1 13.15 -50.15 -55.85
N MET A 2 13.25 -50.65 -54.57
CA MET A 2 12.76 -49.93 -53.37
C MET A 2 13.91 -49.08 -52.85
N LYS A 3 13.65 -47.75 -52.66
CA LYS A 3 14.56 -46.85 -52.00
C LYS A 3 14.42 -46.95 -50.47
N PRO A 4 15.52 -46.96 -49.72
CA PRO A 4 15.44 -46.96 -48.25
C PRO A 4 15.13 -45.57 -47.70
N THR A 5 14.13 -45.50 -46.83
CA THR A 5 13.81 -44.31 -46.06
C THR A 5 14.79 -44.16 -44.89
N ARG A 6 15.41 -42.99 -44.75
CA ARG A 6 16.28 -42.64 -43.63
C ARG A 6 15.39 -42.22 -42.41
N PRO A 7 15.70 -42.65 -41.19
CA PRO A 7 15.00 -42.16 -40.01
C PRO A 7 15.53 -40.72 -39.65
N THR A 8 14.61 -39.82 -39.53
CA THR A 8 14.85 -38.47 -38.95
C THR A 8 15.00 -38.61 -37.43
N ALA A 9 16.21 -38.33 -36.93
CA ALA A 9 16.43 -38.26 -35.50
C ALA A 9 15.84 -36.90 -34.99
N ALA A 10 14.80 -36.97 -34.16
CA ALA A 10 14.26 -35.83 -33.45
C ALA A 10 15.19 -35.48 -32.27
N LEU A 11 15.84 -34.33 -32.37
CA LEU A 11 16.67 -33.78 -31.31
C LEU A 11 15.73 -33.19 -30.22
N ALA A 12 15.51 -33.91 -29.13
CA ALA A 12 14.76 -33.44 -27.98
C ALA A 12 15.63 -32.42 -27.22
N LEU A 13 15.29 -31.13 -27.35
CA LEU A 13 15.90 -30.04 -26.59
C LEU A 13 15.32 -30.08 -25.17
N HIS A 14 16.07 -30.62 -24.21
CA HIS A 14 15.71 -30.55 -22.79
C HIS A 14 16.02 -29.12 -22.28
N LEU A 15 15.00 -28.28 -22.17
CA LEU A 15 15.10 -27.05 -21.37
C LEU A 15 15.17 -27.43 -19.87
N ALA A 16 16.36 -27.42 -19.32
CA ALA A 16 16.55 -27.46 -17.89
C ALA A 16 16.01 -26.14 -17.31
N ALA A 17 14.80 -26.19 -16.72
CA ALA A 17 14.30 -25.11 -15.90
C ALA A 17 15.18 -25.02 -14.65
N SER A 18 16.14 -24.07 -14.65
CA SER A 18 16.88 -23.71 -13.44
C SER A 18 15.90 -23.07 -12.47
N SER A 19 15.44 -23.83 -11.48
CA SER A 19 14.75 -23.28 -10.33
C SER A 19 15.75 -22.37 -9.60
N VAL A 20 15.56 -21.05 -9.71
CA VAL A 20 16.24 -20.07 -8.88
C VAL A 20 15.73 -20.29 -7.47
N THR A 21 16.46 -21.08 -6.68
CA THR A 21 16.27 -21.18 -5.25
C THR A 21 16.49 -19.79 -4.66
N ALA A 22 15.53 -19.29 -3.88
CA ALA A 22 15.66 -18.06 -3.13
C ALA A 22 16.94 -18.18 -2.26
N GLN A 23 17.97 -17.42 -2.64
CA GLN A 23 19.24 -17.44 -1.93
C GLN A 23 19.01 -17.02 -0.49
N ASP A 24 19.38 -17.87 0.46
CA ASP A 24 19.42 -17.55 1.88
C ASP A 24 20.25 -16.29 2.08
N ARG A 25 19.58 -15.20 2.50
CA ARG A 25 20.27 -13.97 2.86
C ARG A 25 21.04 -14.22 4.17
N PRO A 26 22.33 -13.88 4.23
CA PRO A 26 23.08 -14.07 5.46
C PRO A 26 22.43 -13.31 6.62
N ALA A 27 22.41 -13.91 7.81
CA ALA A 27 21.75 -13.43 9.02
C ALA A 27 22.16 -12.01 9.50
N GLY A 28 23.14 -11.38 8.89
CA GLY A 28 23.56 -9.99 9.20
C GLY A 28 22.99 -8.90 8.27
N ALA A 29 22.17 -9.25 7.28
CA ALA A 29 21.69 -8.28 6.29
C ALA A 29 20.77 -7.18 6.87
N PRO A 30 19.82 -7.46 7.80
CA PRO A 30 18.97 -6.42 8.38
C PRO A 30 19.76 -5.36 9.16
N ALA A 31 20.71 -5.75 9.99
CA ALA A 31 21.55 -4.82 10.76
C ALA A 31 22.40 -3.90 9.87
N LYS A 32 22.90 -4.41 8.75
CA LYS A 32 23.63 -3.59 7.75
C LYS A 32 22.72 -2.60 7.04
N VAL A 33 21.48 -2.99 6.71
CA VAL A 33 20.49 -2.11 6.10
C VAL A 33 20.11 -0.99 7.07
N ASP A 34 19.82 -1.31 8.34
CA ASP A 34 19.51 -0.32 9.37
C ASP A 34 20.66 0.69 9.54
N ALA A 35 21.91 0.22 9.56
CA ALA A 35 23.09 1.09 9.68
C ALA A 35 23.23 2.04 8.47
N VAL A 36 23.02 1.54 7.25
CA VAL A 36 23.06 2.34 6.04
C VAL A 36 21.92 3.38 6.03
N MET A 37 20.70 2.97 6.36
CA MET A 37 19.56 3.88 6.45
C MET A 37 19.80 4.98 7.47
N GLN A 38 20.29 4.66 8.65
CA GLN A 38 20.62 5.64 9.68
C GLN A 38 21.72 6.60 9.22
N ALA A 39 22.76 6.12 8.54
CA ALA A 39 23.82 6.96 8.01
C ALA A 39 23.30 7.92 6.91
N MET A 40 22.41 7.45 6.03
CA MET A 40 21.81 8.28 4.97
C MET A 40 20.92 9.40 5.50
N PHE A 41 20.21 9.15 6.61
CA PHE A 41 19.23 10.09 7.18
C PHE A 41 19.77 10.91 8.38
N GLN A 42 21.08 10.96 8.60
CA GLN A 42 21.67 11.71 9.72
C GLN A 42 21.42 13.22 9.66
N ARG A 43 21.30 13.79 8.47
CA ARG A 43 21.19 15.25 8.24
C ARG A 43 19.76 15.73 7.99
N VAL A 44 18.78 14.87 8.13
CA VAL A 44 17.35 15.24 8.00
C VAL A 44 16.77 15.58 9.38
N SER A 45 15.57 16.18 9.39
CA SER A 45 14.89 16.50 10.64
C SER A 45 14.65 15.27 11.51
N PRO A 46 14.50 15.41 12.85
CA PRO A 46 14.23 14.27 13.75
C PRO A 46 13.02 13.43 13.34
N GLU A 47 11.99 14.06 12.77
CA GLU A 47 10.82 13.38 12.24
C GLU A 47 11.19 12.39 11.14
N TRP A 48 11.99 12.82 10.17
CA TRP A 48 12.45 11.96 9.09
C TRP A 48 13.43 10.88 9.56
N GLN A 49 14.26 11.19 10.55
CA GLN A 49 15.10 10.17 11.18
C GLN A 49 14.27 9.06 11.84
N ALA A 50 13.15 9.44 12.49
CA ALA A 50 12.23 8.47 13.08
C ALA A 50 11.57 7.60 12.01
N ARG A 51 11.14 8.19 10.89
CA ARG A 51 10.54 7.47 9.75
C ARG A 51 11.52 6.53 9.03
N ALA A 52 12.81 6.81 9.08
CA ALA A 52 13.85 5.93 8.52
C ALA A 52 14.10 4.65 9.34
N ARG A 53 13.51 4.54 10.52
CA ARG A 53 13.61 3.34 11.36
C ARG A 53 12.43 2.42 11.10
N LEU A 54 12.73 1.17 10.79
CA LEU A 54 11.68 0.16 10.64
C LEU A 54 11.04 -0.12 12.01
N ASP A 55 9.72 -0.02 12.08
CA ASP A 55 8.98 -0.55 13.22
C ASP A 55 8.92 -2.09 13.17
N GLU A 56 8.33 -2.71 14.18
CA GLU A 56 8.27 -4.17 14.29
C GLU A 56 7.54 -4.81 13.11
N THR A 57 6.42 -4.23 12.67
CA THR A 57 5.65 -4.71 11.52
C THR A 57 6.47 -4.61 10.24
N GLN A 58 7.09 -3.47 9.99
CA GLN A 58 7.94 -3.26 8.80
C GLN A 58 9.14 -4.22 8.81
N ARG A 59 9.75 -4.44 9.97
CA ARG A 59 10.86 -5.39 10.12
C ARG A 59 10.42 -6.80 9.78
N THR A 60 9.34 -7.28 10.38
CA THR A 60 8.79 -8.62 10.10
C THR A 60 8.50 -8.78 8.62
N CYS A 61 7.78 -7.84 8.00
CA CYS A 61 7.43 -7.90 6.59
C CYS A 61 8.67 -7.90 5.68
N THR A 62 9.70 -7.10 6.02
CA THR A 62 10.96 -7.03 5.27
C THR A 62 11.72 -8.34 5.37
N GLU A 63 11.88 -8.90 6.56
CA GLU A 63 12.60 -10.15 6.81
C GLU A 63 11.91 -11.33 6.12
N ARG A 64 10.58 -11.36 6.15
CA ARG A 64 9.75 -12.38 5.50
C ARG A 64 9.50 -12.12 4.02
N ARG A 65 9.98 -11.01 3.44
CA ARG A 65 9.70 -10.59 2.06
C ARG A 65 8.19 -10.56 1.76
N ASN A 66 7.42 -10.07 2.71
CA ASN A 66 5.95 -10.04 2.72
C ASN A 66 5.28 -11.44 2.70
N GLN A 67 6.04 -12.52 2.91
CA GLN A 67 5.53 -13.89 2.97
C GLN A 67 5.47 -14.34 4.43
N VAL A 68 4.50 -13.84 5.16
CA VAL A 68 4.28 -14.17 6.57
C VAL A 68 3.38 -15.40 6.71
N SER A 69 3.57 -16.18 7.76
CA SER A 69 2.65 -17.25 8.17
C SER A 69 1.32 -16.65 8.64
N SER A 70 0.26 -17.48 8.70
CA SER A 70 -1.05 -17.03 9.22
C SER A 70 -0.93 -16.46 10.64
N ALA A 71 -0.19 -17.11 11.52
CA ALA A 71 0.01 -16.63 12.89
C ALA A 71 0.74 -15.27 12.94
N GLU A 72 1.76 -15.06 12.09
CA GLU A 72 2.44 -13.77 11.98
C GLU A 72 1.50 -12.71 11.39
N ALA A 73 0.68 -13.06 10.41
CA ALA A 73 -0.31 -12.16 9.82
C ALA A 73 -1.35 -11.72 10.87
N ASP A 74 -1.89 -12.64 11.65
CA ASP A 74 -2.83 -12.36 12.72
C ASP A 74 -2.22 -11.44 13.78
N ALA A 75 -0.97 -11.71 14.19
CA ALA A 75 -0.25 -10.87 15.14
C ALA A 75 0.01 -9.45 14.61
N ILE A 76 0.37 -9.31 13.33
CA ILE A 76 0.51 -8.01 12.67
C ILE A 76 -0.82 -7.27 12.66
N GLN A 77 -1.89 -7.92 12.20
CA GLN A 77 -3.21 -7.29 12.11
C GLN A 77 -3.71 -6.84 13.48
N ALA A 78 -3.61 -7.68 14.51
CA ALA A 78 -4.00 -7.33 15.87
C ALA A 78 -3.24 -6.11 16.41
N ARG A 79 -1.90 -6.08 16.24
CA ARG A 79 -1.06 -4.96 16.62
C ARG A 79 -1.41 -3.67 15.88
N GLU A 80 -1.60 -3.76 14.57
CA GLU A 80 -1.91 -2.60 13.75
C GLU A 80 -3.37 -2.13 13.92
N GLN A 81 -4.30 -3.03 14.20
CA GLN A 81 -5.68 -2.69 14.57
C GLN A 81 -5.73 -1.88 15.86
N ALA A 82 -4.91 -2.21 16.86
CA ALA A 82 -4.82 -1.46 18.11
C ALA A 82 -4.31 -0.01 17.94
N ARG A 83 -3.70 0.31 16.80
CA ARG A 83 -3.21 1.66 16.46
C ARG A 83 -4.23 2.50 15.70
N VAL A 84 -5.36 1.92 15.30
CA VAL A 84 -6.39 2.65 14.55
C VAL A 84 -7.14 3.60 15.48
N GLN A 85 -7.17 4.87 15.11
CA GLN A 85 -7.97 5.89 15.79
C GLN A 85 -9.23 6.16 14.95
N MET A 86 -10.39 5.94 15.55
CA MET A 86 -11.67 6.22 14.91
C MET A 86 -12.04 7.70 15.06
N PRO A 87 -12.84 8.28 14.14
CA PRO A 87 -13.40 9.61 14.34
C PRO A 87 -14.20 9.66 15.66
N ALA A 88 -13.95 10.70 16.48
CA ALA A 88 -14.56 10.81 17.81
C ALA A 88 -16.10 10.94 17.76
N ASP A 89 -16.62 11.50 16.67
CA ASP A 89 -18.06 11.69 16.42
C ASP A 89 -18.71 10.49 15.70
N GLY A 90 -17.93 9.45 15.39
CA GLY A 90 -18.39 8.28 14.64
C GLY A 90 -18.69 8.54 13.16
N ASN A 91 -18.48 9.76 12.66
CA ASN A 91 -18.72 10.11 11.26
C ASN A 91 -17.47 9.87 10.41
N PHE A 92 -17.56 8.96 9.46
CA PHE A 92 -16.48 8.59 8.56
C PHE A 92 -16.42 9.41 7.27
N LEU A 93 -17.42 10.23 6.97
CA LEU A 93 -17.51 10.97 5.71
C LEU A 93 -17.31 12.47 5.96
N GLY A 94 -16.41 13.07 5.20
CA GLY A 94 -16.14 14.51 5.17
C GLY A 94 -16.70 15.17 3.91
N ASP A 95 -15.86 15.90 3.20
CA ASP A 95 -16.18 16.61 1.96
C ASP A 95 -15.44 15.97 0.78
N TRP A 96 -16.18 15.50 -0.23
CA TRP A 96 -15.58 14.78 -1.34
C TRP A 96 -14.68 15.66 -2.23
N GLN A 97 -14.93 16.96 -2.33
CA GLN A 97 -14.10 17.88 -3.13
C GLN A 97 -12.74 18.10 -2.45
N ARG A 98 -12.71 18.18 -1.12
CA ARG A 98 -11.44 18.16 -0.38
C ARG A 98 -10.77 16.79 -0.50
N GLY A 99 -11.54 15.71 -0.44
CA GLY A 99 -11.05 14.35 -0.62
C GLY A 99 -10.38 14.13 -1.98
N PHE A 100 -10.99 14.63 -3.05
CA PHE A 100 -10.37 14.66 -4.38
C PHE A 100 -9.00 15.35 -4.35
N ARG A 101 -8.88 16.53 -3.72
CA ARG A 101 -7.60 17.23 -3.62
C ARG A 101 -6.55 16.44 -2.81
N VAL A 102 -6.95 15.81 -1.71
CA VAL A 102 -6.05 14.96 -0.92
C VAL A 102 -5.61 13.73 -1.71
N ALA A 103 -6.52 13.07 -2.41
CA ALA A 103 -6.25 11.88 -3.20
C ALA A 103 -5.29 12.15 -4.37
N ASN A 104 -5.36 13.36 -4.95
CA ASN A 104 -4.53 13.77 -6.09
C ASN A 104 -3.23 14.48 -5.72
N ASN A 105 -3.02 14.81 -4.46
CA ASN A 105 -1.83 15.50 -4.02
C ASN A 105 -0.75 14.50 -3.59
N GLY A 106 0.41 14.53 -4.26
CA GLY A 106 1.59 13.70 -3.93
C GLY A 106 2.62 14.39 -3.05
N ARG A 107 2.34 15.60 -2.53
CA ARG A 107 3.26 16.38 -1.69
C ARG A 107 3.08 16.09 -0.20
N GLY A 108 4.01 16.60 0.61
CA GLY A 108 3.99 16.51 2.08
C GLY A 108 4.45 15.16 2.63
N GLY A 109 4.78 14.21 1.76
CA GLY A 109 5.29 12.89 2.12
C GLY A 109 6.76 12.66 1.76
N GLN A 110 7.48 13.70 1.31
CA GLN A 110 8.87 13.61 0.86
C GLN A 110 9.78 14.45 1.77
N PHE A 111 10.99 13.97 2.02
CA PHE A 111 11.97 14.70 2.85
C PHE A 111 12.40 16.04 2.22
N SER A 112 12.20 16.23 0.92
CA SER A 112 12.48 17.45 0.17
C SER A 112 11.34 18.47 0.19
N ASP A 113 10.17 18.11 0.72
CA ASP A 113 9.05 19.03 0.81
C ASP A 113 9.36 20.14 1.81
N PRO A 114 8.98 21.40 1.53
CA PRO A 114 9.10 22.50 2.49
C PRO A 114 8.37 22.19 3.80
N ALA A 115 8.91 22.67 4.91
CA ALA A 115 8.26 22.55 6.21
C ALA A 115 6.84 23.14 6.16
N GLY A 116 5.86 22.44 6.75
CA GLY A 116 4.45 22.82 6.74
C GLY A 116 3.70 22.50 5.45
N THR A 117 4.32 21.81 4.49
CA THR A 117 3.60 21.33 3.31
C THR A 117 2.48 20.37 3.74
N VAL A 118 1.24 20.69 3.33
CA VAL A 118 0.09 19.85 3.61
C VAL A 118 0.21 18.55 2.82
N ALA A 119 0.22 17.44 3.53
CA ALA A 119 0.35 16.14 2.91
C ALA A 119 -0.91 15.72 2.14
N GLY A 120 -0.70 15.03 1.02
CA GLY A 120 -1.71 14.32 0.27
C GLY A 120 -1.46 12.82 0.28
N GLY A 121 -2.47 12.07 -0.16
CA GLY A 121 -2.43 10.61 -0.19
C GLY A 121 -1.85 10.02 -1.48
N ASN A 122 -1.80 10.81 -2.56
CA ASN A 122 -1.37 10.37 -3.89
C ASN A 122 -2.01 9.03 -4.33
N CYS A 123 -3.30 8.89 -4.09
CA CYS A 123 -4.02 7.62 -4.29
C CYS A 123 -3.98 7.14 -5.75
N PHE A 124 -3.95 8.11 -6.68
CA PHE A 124 -3.81 7.86 -8.12
C PHE A 124 -2.54 7.14 -8.53
N ALA A 125 -1.46 7.29 -7.77
CA ALA A 125 -0.23 6.56 -8.07
C ALA A 125 -0.42 5.04 -8.02
N CYS A 126 -1.47 4.57 -7.36
CA CYS A 126 -1.76 3.15 -7.19
C CYS A 126 -3.15 2.71 -7.66
N HIS A 127 -4.14 3.61 -7.71
CA HIS A 127 -5.54 3.28 -7.96
C HIS A 127 -6.16 4.16 -9.06
N GLN A 128 -6.96 3.57 -9.92
CA GLN A 128 -7.99 4.33 -10.63
C GLN A 128 -9.08 4.72 -9.62
N MET A 129 -9.53 5.97 -9.64
CA MET A 129 -10.60 6.46 -8.76
C MET A 129 -11.80 6.99 -9.56
N ASP A 130 -11.64 8.06 -10.34
CA ASP A 130 -12.67 8.51 -11.25
C ASP A 130 -12.67 7.63 -12.51
N PRO A 131 -13.83 7.11 -12.97
CA PRO A 131 -13.92 6.36 -14.23
C PRO A 131 -13.40 7.12 -15.47
N LYS A 132 -13.37 8.45 -15.41
CA LYS A 132 -12.90 9.31 -16.51
C LYS A 132 -11.39 9.59 -16.47
N GLU A 133 -10.67 9.08 -15.48
CA GLU A 133 -9.22 9.26 -15.41
C GLU A 133 -8.52 8.58 -16.57
N VAL A 134 -7.65 9.34 -17.23
CA VAL A 134 -6.88 8.85 -18.37
C VAL A 134 -5.52 8.27 -17.97
N SER A 135 -5.08 8.52 -16.72
CA SER A 135 -3.77 8.04 -16.21
C SER A 135 -3.84 7.77 -14.72
N PHE A 136 -3.51 6.56 -14.33
CA PHE A 136 -3.50 6.09 -12.94
C PHE A 136 -2.58 4.87 -12.79
N GLY A 137 -2.13 4.60 -11.56
CA GLY A 137 -1.37 3.39 -11.26
C GLY A 137 -2.26 2.16 -11.11
N THR A 138 -1.66 1.00 -11.29
CA THR A 138 -2.33 -0.32 -11.24
C THR A 138 -1.81 -1.23 -10.13
N LEU A 139 -1.07 -0.66 -9.17
CA LEU A 139 -0.57 -1.41 -8.01
C LEU A 139 -1.70 -1.82 -7.05
N GLY A 140 -2.73 -0.98 -6.96
CA GLY A 140 -3.95 -1.27 -6.23
C GLY A 140 -5.12 -1.59 -7.19
N PRO A 141 -6.23 -2.14 -6.68
CA PRO A 141 -7.43 -2.36 -7.48
C PRO A 141 -8.06 -1.02 -7.90
N SER A 142 -8.84 -1.03 -8.99
CA SER A 142 -9.68 0.11 -9.34
C SER A 142 -10.68 0.40 -8.21
N LEU A 143 -10.84 1.67 -7.89
CA LEU A 143 -11.82 2.19 -6.93
C LEU A 143 -12.98 2.91 -7.64
N ALA A 144 -13.04 2.86 -8.98
CA ALA A 144 -14.17 3.37 -9.75
C ALA A 144 -15.47 2.73 -9.27
N ALA A 145 -16.49 3.52 -9.09
CA ALA A 145 -17.80 3.12 -8.56
C ALA A 145 -17.76 2.51 -7.14
N TYR A 146 -16.73 2.82 -6.35
CA TYR A 146 -16.44 2.12 -5.11
C TYR A 146 -17.60 2.10 -4.12
N GLY A 147 -18.21 3.24 -3.85
CA GLY A 147 -19.37 3.35 -2.96
C GLY A 147 -20.61 2.71 -3.54
N ARG A 148 -20.88 2.97 -4.82
CA ARG A 148 -22.04 2.44 -5.55
C ARG A 148 -22.05 0.91 -5.57
N ASP A 149 -20.94 0.29 -5.96
CA ASP A 149 -20.82 -1.17 -6.09
C ASP A 149 -20.86 -1.90 -4.74
N ARG A 150 -20.74 -1.16 -3.64
CA ARG A 150 -20.83 -1.64 -2.26
C ARG A 150 -22.11 -1.18 -1.56
N ASN A 151 -23.09 -0.66 -2.30
CA ASN A 151 -24.38 -0.19 -1.79
C ASN A 151 -24.26 0.83 -0.66
N TYR A 152 -23.13 1.52 -0.53
CA TYR A 152 -22.84 2.48 0.53
C TYR A 152 -23.02 1.88 1.94
N ASP A 153 -22.71 0.60 2.08
CA ASP A 153 -22.87 -0.17 3.31
C ASP A 153 -22.03 0.44 4.44
N PRO A 154 -22.63 0.73 5.63
CA PRO A 154 -21.93 1.36 6.74
C PRO A 154 -20.74 0.55 7.26
N GLU A 155 -20.83 -0.79 7.26
CA GLU A 155 -19.71 -1.62 7.71
C GLU A 155 -18.57 -1.59 6.69
N VAL A 156 -18.87 -1.58 5.40
CA VAL A 156 -17.86 -1.40 4.35
C VAL A 156 -17.20 -0.02 4.48
N ILE A 157 -17.96 1.03 4.77
CA ILE A 157 -17.42 2.37 5.05
C ILE A 157 -16.44 2.31 6.22
N ARG A 158 -16.83 1.70 7.33
CA ARG A 158 -15.98 1.54 8.51
C ARG A 158 -14.70 0.77 8.20
N GLN A 159 -14.79 -0.35 7.49
CA GLN A 159 -13.64 -1.17 7.12
C GLN A 159 -12.71 -0.44 6.13
N THR A 160 -13.26 0.34 5.21
CA THR A 160 -12.48 1.15 4.29
C THR A 160 -11.71 2.25 5.02
N TYR A 161 -12.34 2.90 6.00
CA TYR A 161 -11.65 3.87 6.86
C TYR A 161 -10.45 3.22 7.57
N ILE A 162 -10.65 2.06 8.20
CA ILE A 162 -9.59 1.31 8.86
C ILE A 162 -8.46 1.01 7.86
N LYS A 163 -8.80 0.57 6.66
CA LYS A 163 -7.85 0.25 5.59
C LYS A 163 -7.01 1.46 5.17
N ILE A 164 -7.60 2.64 5.06
CA ILE A 164 -6.88 3.87 4.71
C ILE A 164 -6.07 4.35 5.91
N TYR A 165 -6.65 4.34 7.10
CA TYR A 165 -5.96 4.75 8.31
C TYR A 165 -4.71 3.89 8.57
N ASN A 166 -4.89 2.56 8.52
CA ASN A 166 -3.80 1.60 8.70
C ASN A 166 -4.04 0.34 7.86
N SER A 167 -3.45 0.30 6.68
CA SER A 167 -3.64 -0.78 5.71
C SER A 167 -3.27 -2.16 6.26
N GLN A 168 -2.31 -2.22 7.16
CA GLN A 168 -1.81 -3.45 7.75
C GLN A 168 -2.70 -3.98 8.89
N ALA A 169 -3.64 -3.18 9.37
CA ALA A 169 -4.71 -3.64 10.26
C ALA A 169 -5.72 -4.58 9.54
N VAL A 170 -5.75 -4.54 8.20
CA VAL A 170 -6.67 -5.33 7.38
C VAL A 170 -5.93 -6.41 6.57
N VAL A 171 -4.75 -6.06 6.05
CA VAL A 171 -3.91 -6.99 5.27
C VAL A 171 -2.49 -6.86 5.76
N ALA A 172 -1.99 -7.89 6.42
CA ALA A 172 -0.61 -7.94 6.89
C ALA A 172 0.36 -7.75 5.72
N CYS A 173 1.42 -7.01 5.95
CA CYS A 173 2.45 -6.65 4.97
C CYS A 173 1.92 -5.96 3.70
N SER A 174 0.79 -5.27 3.80
CA SER A 174 0.25 -4.46 2.71
C SER A 174 1.26 -3.40 2.25
N ASN A 175 1.40 -3.23 0.92
CA ASN A 175 2.18 -2.16 0.33
C ASN A 175 1.44 -0.81 0.31
N MET A 176 0.12 -0.79 0.59
CA MET A 176 -0.61 0.46 0.76
C MET A 176 -0.11 1.19 1.99
N PRO A 177 0.19 2.51 1.92
CA PRO A 177 0.66 3.27 3.08
C PRO A 177 -0.33 3.23 4.25
N ARG A 178 0.20 3.37 5.47
CA ARG A 178 -0.57 3.49 6.73
C ARG A 178 -0.82 4.97 7.01
N PHE A 179 -1.68 5.61 6.21
CA PHE A 179 -1.79 7.07 6.12
C PHE A 179 -2.04 7.76 7.46
N GLY A 180 -2.99 7.26 8.26
CA GLY A 180 -3.28 7.80 9.59
C GLY A 180 -2.27 7.35 10.64
N ALA A 181 -1.97 6.05 10.69
CA ALA A 181 -1.06 5.49 11.70
C ALA A 181 0.37 6.01 11.60
N SER A 182 0.81 6.45 10.40
CA SER A 182 2.11 7.12 10.20
C SER A 182 2.06 8.64 10.40
N GLY A 183 0.88 9.22 10.65
CA GLY A 183 0.69 10.66 10.76
C GLY A 183 0.82 11.42 9.44
N LEU A 184 0.79 10.73 8.29
CA LEU A 184 0.87 11.39 6.98
C LEU A 184 -0.43 12.16 6.67
N LEU A 185 -1.58 11.54 6.90
CA LEU A 185 -2.88 12.19 6.78
C LEU A 185 -3.56 12.32 8.14
N THR A 186 -4.22 13.45 8.36
CA THR A 186 -5.08 13.66 9.52
C THR A 186 -6.37 12.85 9.39
N ILE A 187 -7.08 12.66 10.52
CA ILE A 187 -8.41 12.01 10.52
C ILE A 187 -9.37 12.74 9.57
N ASP A 188 -9.37 14.08 9.58
CA ASP A 188 -10.25 14.87 8.69
C ASP A 188 -9.91 14.69 7.22
N GLN A 189 -8.63 14.64 6.86
CA GLN A 189 -8.21 14.34 5.49
C GLN A 189 -8.63 12.93 5.06
N ILE A 190 -8.54 11.94 5.95
CA ILE A 190 -9.03 10.59 5.68
C ILE A 190 -10.54 10.59 5.49
N ARG A 191 -11.30 11.29 6.35
CA ARG A 191 -12.77 11.44 6.20
C ARG A 191 -13.13 12.10 4.85
N ASP A 192 -12.36 13.08 4.42
CA ASP A 192 -12.56 13.72 3.11
C ASP A 192 -12.31 12.72 1.97
N VAL A 193 -11.25 11.92 2.03
CA VAL A 193 -11.01 10.84 1.05
C VAL A 193 -12.12 9.79 1.10
N MET A 194 -12.62 9.45 2.29
CA MET A 194 -13.77 8.55 2.44
C MET A 194 -15.02 9.10 1.76
N ALA A 195 -15.28 10.40 1.90
CA ALA A 195 -16.37 11.04 1.16
C ALA A 195 -16.13 10.99 -0.35
N TYR A 196 -14.89 11.18 -0.82
CA TYR A 196 -14.57 11.04 -2.25
C TYR A 196 -14.89 9.62 -2.77
N LEU A 197 -14.71 8.58 -1.95
CA LEU A 197 -15.02 7.19 -2.33
C LEU A 197 -16.51 6.84 -2.18
N PHE A 198 -17.24 7.46 -1.24
CA PHE A 198 -18.59 7.01 -0.86
C PHE A 198 -19.70 8.05 -1.05
N ASP A 199 -19.40 9.33 -1.35
CA ASP A 199 -20.47 10.29 -1.64
C ASP A 199 -21.11 9.95 -2.98
N ARG A 200 -22.46 9.97 -3.02
CA ARG A 200 -23.23 9.66 -4.23
C ARG A 200 -23.02 10.66 -5.35
N THR A 201 -22.61 11.87 -5.02
CA THR A 201 -22.34 12.96 -5.99
C THR A 201 -20.87 13.03 -6.40
N SER A 202 -20.02 12.25 -5.76
CA SER A 202 -18.60 12.16 -6.11
C SER A 202 -18.39 11.57 -7.50
N PRO A 203 -17.44 12.10 -8.29
CA PRO A 203 -17.10 11.55 -9.60
C PRO A 203 -16.76 10.06 -9.59
N VAL A 204 -16.24 9.54 -8.50
CA VAL A 204 -15.92 8.11 -8.32
C VAL A 204 -17.16 7.24 -8.54
N ASN A 205 -18.36 7.73 -8.21
CA ASN A 205 -19.61 6.98 -8.22
C ASN A 205 -20.57 7.35 -9.37
N GLN A 206 -20.10 8.14 -10.35
CA GLN A 206 -20.89 8.56 -11.52
C GLN A 206 -20.81 7.59 -12.71
#